data_f923fac8531b254314559b3503334143
#
_entry.id   f923fac8531b254314559b3503334143
#
_cell.length_a   1.000
_cell.length_b   1.000
_cell.length_c   1.000
_cell.angle_alpha   90.00
_cell.angle_beta   90.00
_cell.angle_gamma   90.00
#
_symmetry.space_group_name_H-M   'P 1'
#
loop_
_entity.id
_entity.type
_entity.pdbx_description
1 polymer ?
#
loop_
_entity_poly.entity_id
_entity_poly.type
_entity_poly.pdbx_seq_one_letter_code
_entity_poly.pdbx_strand_id
1 'polypeptide(L)'
;MKIGFIGFGEAAFNIALGLGQEGITGIRAFDAMAGDAVMGKLVHSRAQEAGVELADTAAAVAAWADVIFAAVPSSFTLGVCEGIRPYLNAQKLYVDVSASAPNIKIQIWELIKESGVLFADAAMLGSLPKDKHKVPITASGSGAAAFKERMTPYGMRITLAGEKAGAASAIKLVRSIFMKGVAALMIEMLEAATAYGVEEEVIASLGKSMDGTAFASHLDRLVKGTGIHCTRRAAELKGSLQMLADKNIPADMTAAAKHRTEALEKYEFAKRFVEKQPEGWRDIIGVMRAENVR
;
A
#
# COMPACT_ATOMS: atom_id res chain seq x y z
N MET A 1 28.94 -3.86 2.71
CA MET A 1 27.65 -4.25 2.05
C MET A 1 27.45 -3.37 0.83
N LYS A 2 27.31 -3.98 -0.33
CA LYS A 2 27.12 -3.30 -1.63
C LYS A 2 25.64 -3.17 -1.91
N ILE A 3 25.16 -1.94 -2.11
CA ILE A 3 23.74 -1.66 -2.38
C ILE A 3 23.55 -1.24 -3.82
N GLY A 4 22.66 -1.93 -4.53
CA GLY A 4 22.31 -1.63 -5.92
C GLY A 4 20.85 -1.26 -6.07
N PHE A 5 20.55 -0.29 -6.93
CA PHE A 5 19.19 0.07 -7.31
C PHE A 5 18.97 -0.22 -8.79
N ILE A 6 17.84 -0.85 -9.10
CA ILE A 6 17.33 -1.00 -10.48
C ILE A 6 16.06 -0.16 -10.58
N GLY A 7 16.12 0.88 -11.42
CA GLY A 7 15.27 2.05 -11.38
C GLY A 7 15.79 3.09 -10.38
N PHE A 8 16.02 4.32 -10.87
CA PHE A 8 16.52 5.42 -10.04
C PHE A 8 15.60 6.65 -10.11
N GLY A 9 14.31 6.37 -9.97
CA GLY A 9 13.26 7.36 -9.81
C GLY A 9 13.24 8.00 -8.42
N GLU A 10 12.14 8.65 -8.06
CA GLU A 10 11.97 9.33 -6.77
C GLU A 10 12.19 8.41 -5.57
N ALA A 11 11.68 7.18 -5.62
CA ALA A 11 11.78 6.25 -4.50
C ALA A 11 13.24 5.83 -4.25
N ALA A 12 13.95 5.37 -5.27
CA ALA A 12 15.34 4.97 -5.16
C ALA A 12 16.24 6.15 -4.74
N PHE A 13 16.03 7.32 -5.32
CA PHE A 13 16.76 8.54 -4.96
C PHE A 13 16.62 8.87 -3.47
N ASN A 14 15.40 8.95 -2.94
CA ASN A 14 15.19 9.27 -1.52
C ASN A 14 15.76 8.22 -0.58
N ILE A 15 15.65 6.93 -0.94
CA ILE A 15 16.26 5.85 -0.14
C ILE A 15 17.79 5.95 -0.18
N ALA A 16 18.40 6.08 -1.36
CA ALA A 16 19.84 6.17 -1.52
C ALA A 16 20.43 7.39 -0.80
N LEU A 17 19.80 8.57 -0.99
CA LEU A 17 20.20 9.80 -0.31
C LEU A 17 20.19 9.63 1.22
N GLY A 18 19.13 9.02 1.74
CA GLY A 18 19.03 8.79 3.17
C GLY A 18 20.03 7.77 3.69
N LEU A 19 20.30 6.68 2.97
CA LEU A 19 21.31 5.69 3.32
C LEU A 19 22.74 6.27 3.28
N GLY A 20 23.02 7.16 2.31
CA GLY A 20 24.28 7.92 2.27
C GLY A 20 24.49 8.78 3.51
N GLN A 21 23.43 9.41 4.03
CA GLN A 21 23.45 10.18 5.28
C GLN A 21 23.73 9.31 6.52
N GLU A 22 23.39 8.02 6.49
CA GLU A 22 23.73 7.04 7.54
C GLU A 22 25.11 6.37 7.30
N GLY A 23 25.91 6.89 6.38
CA GLY A 23 27.29 6.46 6.16
C GLY A 23 27.47 5.29 5.18
N ILE A 24 26.43 4.88 4.46
CA ILE A 24 26.60 3.91 3.38
C ILE A 24 27.23 4.61 2.17
N THR A 25 28.36 4.08 1.72
CA THR A 25 29.10 4.56 0.56
C THR A 25 29.11 3.51 -0.56
N GLY A 26 29.41 3.93 -1.78
CA GLY A 26 29.55 3.01 -2.91
C GLY A 26 28.21 2.40 -3.34
N ILE A 27 27.15 3.19 -3.39
CA ILE A 27 25.84 2.79 -3.95
C ILE A 27 25.93 2.86 -5.48
N ARG A 28 25.39 1.83 -6.17
CA ARG A 28 25.25 1.83 -7.64
C ARG A 28 23.79 1.77 -8.04
N ALA A 29 23.47 2.39 -9.19
CA ALA A 29 22.12 2.32 -9.74
C ALA A 29 22.16 2.14 -11.28
N PHE A 30 21.11 1.53 -11.80
CA PHE A 30 20.78 1.56 -13.22
C PHE A 30 19.38 2.14 -13.39
N ASP A 31 19.23 3.03 -14.36
CA ASP A 31 17.91 3.51 -14.80
C ASP A 31 17.86 3.53 -16.32
N ALA A 32 16.81 2.92 -16.89
CA ALA A 32 16.63 2.83 -18.34
C ALA A 32 16.49 4.22 -19.00
N MET A 33 16.07 5.23 -18.24
CA MET A 33 15.91 6.61 -18.71
C MET A 33 17.17 7.46 -18.58
N ALA A 34 18.29 6.91 -18.08
CA ALA A 34 19.53 7.67 -17.91
C ALA A 34 20.09 8.25 -19.23
N GLY A 35 19.85 7.57 -20.35
CA GLY A 35 20.20 8.04 -21.70
C GLY A 35 19.16 8.93 -22.39
N ASP A 36 17.99 9.13 -21.79
CA ASP A 36 16.93 9.96 -22.37
C ASP A 36 17.28 11.45 -22.35
N ALA A 37 16.91 12.19 -23.38
CA ALA A 37 17.27 13.60 -23.54
C ALA A 37 16.67 14.52 -22.44
N VAL A 38 15.52 14.17 -21.89
CA VAL A 38 14.78 14.95 -20.89
C VAL A 38 14.91 14.30 -19.50
N MET A 39 14.47 13.06 -19.37
CA MET A 39 14.45 12.33 -18.09
C MET A 39 15.87 11.99 -17.60
N GLY A 40 16.82 11.76 -18.52
CA GLY A 40 18.21 11.48 -18.18
C GLY A 40 18.84 12.56 -17.32
N LYS A 41 18.57 13.83 -17.61
CA LYS A 41 19.08 14.96 -16.80
C LYS A 41 18.64 14.84 -15.33
N LEU A 42 17.39 14.46 -15.09
CA LEU A 42 16.87 14.28 -13.73
C LEU A 42 17.51 13.08 -13.04
N VAL A 43 17.70 11.96 -13.78
CA VAL A 43 18.35 10.75 -13.24
C VAL A 43 19.79 11.09 -12.83
N HIS A 44 20.56 11.75 -13.70
CA HIS A 44 21.94 12.15 -13.42
C HIS A 44 22.04 13.13 -12.24
N SER A 45 21.15 14.15 -12.18
CA SER A 45 21.12 15.09 -11.06
C SER A 45 20.86 14.39 -9.73
N ARG A 46 19.89 13.47 -9.69
CA ARG A 46 19.59 12.66 -8.50
C ARG A 46 20.77 11.76 -8.09
N ALA A 47 21.41 11.12 -9.07
CA ALA A 47 22.56 10.28 -8.80
C ALA A 47 23.73 11.08 -8.21
N GLN A 48 24.01 12.25 -8.76
CA GLN A 48 25.04 13.16 -8.26
C GLN A 48 24.72 13.63 -6.82
N GLU A 49 23.50 14.07 -6.56
CA GLU A 49 23.07 14.53 -5.24
C GLU A 49 23.14 13.43 -4.18
N ALA A 50 22.75 12.20 -4.54
CA ALA A 50 22.79 11.05 -3.63
C ALA A 50 24.16 10.36 -3.54
N GLY A 51 25.16 10.80 -4.30
CA GLY A 51 26.48 10.16 -4.35
C GLY A 51 26.46 8.73 -4.92
N VAL A 52 25.57 8.49 -5.91
CA VAL A 52 25.32 7.17 -6.52
C VAL A 52 26.02 7.08 -7.88
N GLU A 53 26.75 5.97 -8.11
CA GLU A 53 27.36 5.65 -9.39
C GLU A 53 26.29 5.04 -10.32
N LEU A 54 26.09 5.61 -11.50
CA LEU A 54 25.22 5.03 -12.53
C LEU A 54 25.98 3.98 -13.32
N ALA A 55 25.40 2.78 -13.40
CA ALA A 55 25.91 1.67 -14.18
C ALA A 55 25.20 1.58 -15.54
N ASP A 56 25.85 1.02 -16.54
CA ASP A 56 25.35 0.91 -17.91
C ASP A 56 24.17 -0.07 -18.04
N THR A 57 24.06 -1.08 -17.16
CA THR A 57 23.03 -2.11 -17.23
C THR A 57 22.53 -2.54 -15.85
N ALA A 58 21.26 -3.00 -15.80
CA ALA A 58 20.69 -3.65 -14.61
C ALA A 58 21.49 -4.91 -14.21
N ALA A 59 22.01 -5.64 -15.20
CA ALA A 59 22.84 -6.82 -15.01
C ALA A 59 24.14 -6.49 -14.25
N ALA A 60 24.81 -5.38 -14.60
CA ALA A 60 26.02 -4.93 -13.92
C ALA A 60 25.74 -4.60 -12.42
N VAL A 61 24.61 -3.93 -12.15
CA VAL A 61 24.18 -3.67 -10.77
C VAL A 61 23.91 -4.98 -10.04
N ALA A 62 23.10 -5.88 -10.63
CA ALA A 62 22.73 -7.15 -10.02
C ALA A 62 23.92 -8.08 -9.73
N ALA A 63 24.89 -8.12 -10.65
CA ALA A 63 26.12 -8.91 -10.47
C ALA A 63 26.96 -8.39 -9.29
N TRP A 64 27.06 -7.07 -9.15
CA TRP A 64 27.91 -6.41 -8.16
C TRP A 64 27.31 -6.31 -6.75
N ALA A 65 25.98 -6.08 -6.62
CA ALA A 65 25.34 -5.77 -5.36
C ALA A 65 25.10 -7.01 -4.47
N ASP A 66 25.16 -6.82 -3.17
CA ASP A 66 24.75 -7.78 -2.14
C ASP A 66 23.24 -7.62 -1.83
N VAL A 67 22.78 -6.35 -1.82
CA VAL A 67 21.36 -5.98 -1.65
C VAL A 67 20.91 -5.21 -2.88
N ILE A 68 19.90 -5.72 -3.57
CA ILE A 68 19.37 -5.18 -4.81
C ILE A 68 17.98 -4.63 -4.55
N PHE A 69 17.77 -3.33 -4.70
CA PHE A 69 16.47 -2.70 -4.66
C PHE A 69 15.89 -2.57 -6.07
N ALA A 70 14.76 -3.21 -6.34
CA ALA A 70 13.97 -2.96 -7.54
C ALA A 70 12.96 -1.84 -7.24
N ALA A 71 13.18 -0.68 -7.86
CA ALA A 71 12.39 0.55 -7.65
C ALA A 71 11.86 1.10 -8.97
N VAL A 72 11.22 0.23 -9.75
CA VAL A 72 10.64 0.53 -11.06
C VAL A 72 9.11 0.61 -10.99
N PRO A 73 8.44 1.22 -11.99
CA PRO A 73 6.99 1.16 -12.09
C PRO A 73 6.50 -0.31 -12.15
N SER A 74 5.31 -0.56 -11.57
CA SER A 74 4.76 -1.91 -11.41
C SER A 74 4.68 -2.73 -12.71
N SER A 75 4.49 -2.08 -13.86
CA SER A 75 4.45 -2.72 -15.19
C SER A 75 5.78 -3.30 -15.65
N PHE A 76 6.90 -2.87 -15.10
CA PHE A 76 8.24 -3.32 -15.52
C PHE A 76 8.89 -4.30 -14.53
N THR A 77 8.31 -4.46 -13.35
CA THR A 77 8.99 -5.13 -12.22
C THR A 77 9.29 -6.60 -12.51
N LEU A 78 8.36 -7.32 -13.18
CA LEU A 78 8.56 -8.73 -13.56
C LEU A 78 9.66 -8.85 -14.63
N GLY A 79 9.60 -8.06 -15.70
CA GLY A 79 10.60 -8.08 -16.77
C GLY A 79 12.00 -7.68 -16.29
N VAL A 80 12.09 -6.74 -15.33
CA VAL A 80 13.36 -6.41 -14.67
C VAL A 80 13.92 -7.62 -13.93
N CYS A 81 13.07 -8.32 -13.17
CA CYS A 81 13.47 -9.52 -12.44
C CYS A 81 13.94 -10.63 -13.39
N GLU A 82 13.23 -10.86 -14.50
CA GLU A 82 13.62 -11.81 -15.55
C GLU A 82 15.02 -11.49 -16.12
N GLY A 83 15.26 -10.23 -16.45
CA GLY A 83 16.53 -9.78 -17.05
C GLY A 83 17.74 -9.94 -16.13
N ILE A 84 17.56 -9.85 -14.82
CA ILE A 84 18.65 -9.98 -13.83
C ILE A 84 18.75 -11.36 -13.20
N ARG A 85 17.79 -12.24 -13.43
CA ARG A 85 17.75 -13.60 -12.85
C ARG A 85 19.07 -14.35 -12.92
N PRO A 86 19.84 -14.34 -14.03
CA PRO A 86 21.13 -15.04 -14.11
C PRO A 86 22.17 -14.57 -13.09
N TYR A 87 22.00 -13.39 -12.50
CA TYR A 87 22.93 -12.79 -11.55
C TYR A 87 22.47 -12.94 -10.08
N LEU A 88 21.32 -13.56 -9.84
CA LEU A 88 20.77 -13.80 -8.51
C LEU A 88 21.29 -15.15 -7.96
N ASN A 89 21.62 -15.18 -6.66
CA ASN A 89 22.07 -16.38 -5.97
C ASN A 89 21.83 -16.27 -4.45
N ALA A 90 22.14 -17.32 -3.70
CA ALA A 90 21.89 -17.42 -2.27
C ALA A 90 22.64 -16.37 -1.39
N GLN A 91 23.63 -15.68 -1.91
CA GLN A 91 24.35 -14.64 -1.17
C GLN A 91 23.67 -13.27 -1.26
N LYS A 92 22.70 -13.12 -2.13
CA LYS A 92 22.04 -11.85 -2.44
C LYS A 92 20.68 -11.71 -1.79
N LEU A 93 20.31 -10.47 -1.56
CA LEU A 93 18.97 -10.07 -1.13
C LEU A 93 18.34 -9.20 -2.23
N TYR A 94 17.23 -9.65 -2.79
CA TYR A 94 16.43 -8.90 -3.75
C TYR A 94 15.21 -8.29 -3.06
N VAL A 95 15.16 -6.97 -2.99
CA VAL A 95 14.13 -6.18 -2.32
C VAL A 95 13.30 -5.47 -3.38
N ASP A 96 12.06 -5.86 -3.55
CA ASP A 96 11.14 -5.19 -4.48
C ASP A 96 10.29 -4.16 -3.74
N VAL A 97 10.60 -2.88 -3.94
CA VAL A 97 9.88 -1.73 -3.37
C VAL A 97 8.80 -1.16 -4.29
N SER A 98 8.59 -1.77 -5.47
CA SER A 98 7.56 -1.34 -6.42
C SER A 98 6.15 -1.46 -5.84
N ALA A 99 5.23 -0.60 -6.31
CA ALA A 99 3.82 -0.63 -5.90
C ALA A 99 3.01 -1.66 -6.70
N SER A 100 3.56 -2.86 -6.91
CA SER A 100 2.94 -3.93 -7.67
C SER A 100 1.87 -4.66 -6.86
N ALA A 101 0.92 -5.30 -7.57
CA ALA A 101 -0.10 -6.14 -6.95
C ALA A 101 0.54 -7.40 -6.32
N PRO A 102 -0.10 -8.00 -5.29
CA PRO A 102 0.43 -9.17 -4.58
C PRO A 102 0.76 -10.36 -5.50
N ASN A 103 -0.05 -10.60 -6.52
CA ASN A 103 0.19 -11.67 -7.50
C ASN A 103 1.48 -11.47 -8.31
N ILE A 104 1.86 -10.24 -8.61
CA ILE A 104 3.13 -9.94 -9.28
C ILE A 104 4.32 -10.27 -8.36
N LYS A 105 4.22 -9.95 -7.07
CA LYS A 105 5.26 -10.31 -6.08
C LYS A 105 5.42 -11.84 -5.95
N ILE A 106 4.29 -12.57 -6.01
CA ILE A 106 4.30 -14.04 -6.03
C ILE A 106 4.97 -14.55 -7.31
N GLN A 107 4.63 -13.99 -8.48
CA GLN A 107 5.26 -14.38 -9.75
C GLN A 107 6.76 -14.12 -9.75
N ILE A 108 7.21 -12.99 -9.21
CA ILE A 108 8.65 -12.69 -9.04
C ILE A 108 9.30 -13.76 -8.17
N TRP A 109 8.71 -14.08 -7.02
CA TRP A 109 9.23 -15.12 -6.14
C TRP A 109 9.32 -16.48 -6.84
N GLU A 110 8.26 -16.93 -7.51
CA GLU A 110 8.26 -18.19 -8.26
C GLU A 110 9.35 -18.23 -9.35
N LEU A 111 9.62 -17.08 -9.98
CA LEU A 111 10.65 -16.97 -11.01
C LEU A 111 12.07 -17.16 -10.46
N ILE A 112 12.36 -16.66 -9.25
CA ILE A 112 13.74 -16.59 -8.73
C ILE A 112 14.04 -17.54 -7.57
N LYS A 113 13.07 -18.21 -6.98
CA LYS A 113 13.25 -19.07 -5.80
C LYS A 113 14.33 -20.14 -5.97
N GLU A 114 14.47 -20.72 -7.15
CA GLU A 114 15.44 -21.77 -7.44
C GLU A 114 16.89 -21.26 -7.46
N SER A 115 17.11 -19.94 -7.56
CA SER A 115 18.45 -19.34 -7.45
C SER A 115 18.98 -19.30 -6.00
N GLY A 116 18.12 -19.57 -5.03
CA GLY A 116 18.41 -19.43 -3.61
C GLY A 116 18.46 -17.99 -3.10
N VAL A 117 18.21 -16.99 -3.94
CA VAL A 117 18.18 -15.58 -3.54
C VAL A 117 17.13 -15.34 -2.45
N LEU A 118 17.46 -14.53 -1.46
CA LEU A 118 16.49 -14.05 -0.49
C LEU A 118 15.62 -12.96 -1.12
N PHE A 119 14.30 -13.12 -1.08
CA PHE A 119 13.34 -12.17 -1.66
C PHE A 119 12.54 -11.44 -0.60
N ALA A 120 12.50 -10.10 -0.68
CA ALA A 120 11.66 -9.25 0.15
C ALA A 120 10.70 -8.42 -0.71
N ASP A 121 9.40 -8.66 -0.57
CA ASP A 121 8.33 -7.73 -0.97
C ASP A 121 8.26 -6.63 0.08
N ALA A 122 8.64 -5.41 -0.28
CA ALA A 122 8.80 -4.28 0.64
C ALA A 122 7.83 -3.14 0.31
N ALA A 123 6.74 -3.07 1.05
CA ALA A 123 5.69 -2.08 0.86
C ALA A 123 5.94 -0.82 1.72
N MET A 124 6.26 0.29 1.09
CA MET A 124 6.44 1.59 1.75
C MET A 124 5.09 2.22 2.11
N LEU A 125 4.92 2.69 3.35
CA LEU A 125 3.65 3.17 3.91
C LEU A 125 3.73 4.63 4.41
N GLY A 126 4.44 5.50 3.70
CA GLY A 126 4.62 6.89 4.09
C GLY A 126 5.06 7.80 2.94
N SER A 127 5.57 8.99 3.29
CA SER A 127 6.08 9.97 2.33
C SER A 127 7.59 9.86 2.20
N LEU A 128 8.06 9.43 1.04
CA LEU A 128 9.49 9.31 0.75
C LEU A 128 10.23 10.66 0.79
N PRO A 129 9.72 11.76 0.24
CA PRO A 129 10.40 13.06 0.34
C PRO A 129 10.62 13.52 1.78
N LYS A 130 9.66 13.20 2.69
CA LYS A 130 9.74 13.55 4.11
C LYS A 130 10.66 12.62 4.90
N ASP A 131 10.43 11.32 4.76
CA ASP A 131 11.03 10.31 5.63
C ASP A 131 12.24 9.61 5.01
N LYS A 132 12.50 9.79 3.72
CA LYS A 132 13.58 9.15 2.96
C LYS A 132 13.58 7.63 3.20
N HIS A 133 14.75 7.04 3.50
CA HIS A 133 14.91 5.63 3.85
C HIS A 133 14.24 5.24 5.18
N LYS A 134 13.88 6.23 6.04
CA LYS A 134 13.16 6.01 7.31
C LYS A 134 11.64 5.90 7.13
N VAL A 135 11.13 5.93 5.88
CA VAL A 135 9.72 5.67 5.62
C VAL A 135 9.32 4.31 6.22
N PRO A 136 8.15 4.21 6.90
CA PRO A 136 7.69 2.92 7.41
C PRO A 136 7.53 1.91 6.27
N ILE A 137 8.16 0.74 6.41
CA ILE A 137 8.12 -0.35 5.44
C ILE A 137 7.52 -1.58 6.11
N THR A 138 6.53 -2.20 5.45
CA THR A 138 6.12 -3.55 5.76
C THR A 138 6.79 -4.49 4.78
N ALA A 139 7.43 -5.56 5.26
CA ALA A 139 8.17 -6.50 4.42
C ALA A 139 7.66 -7.93 4.61
N SER A 140 7.56 -8.68 3.51
CA SER A 140 7.22 -10.11 3.50
C SER A 140 8.06 -10.86 2.46
N GLY A 141 8.05 -12.20 2.54
CA GLY A 141 8.87 -13.07 1.68
C GLY A 141 10.05 -13.68 2.42
N SER A 142 10.75 -14.61 1.77
CA SER A 142 11.88 -15.37 2.34
C SER A 142 13.04 -14.48 2.82
N GLY A 143 13.18 -13.30 2.26
CA GLY A 143 14.23 -12.32 2.58
C GLY A 143 13.80 -11.22 3.53
N ALA A 144 12.55 -11.17 4.00
CA ALA A 144 12.05 -10.08 4.82
C ALA A 144 12.82 -9.91 6.14
N ALA A 145 13.14 -11.02 6.81
CA ALA A 145 13.94 -11.02 8.04
C ALA A 145 15.36 -10.50 7.80
N ALA A 146 16.01 -10.99 6.74
CA ALA A 146 17.37 -10.54 6.36
C ALA A 146 17.36 -9.06 5.91
N PHE A 147 16.30 -8.59 5.27
CA PHE A 147 16.13 -7.19 4.92
C PHE A 147 16.06 -6.32 6.18
N LYS A 148 15.24 -6.70 7.14
CA LYS A 148 15.17 -6.00 8.43
C LYS A 148 16.51 -6.00 9.16
N GLU A 149 17.15 -7.16 9.30
CA GLU A 149 18.44 -7.31 9.98
C GLU A 149 19.53 -6.43 9.36
N ARG A 150 19.68 -6.48 8.02
CA ARG A 150 20.73 -5.76 7.30
C ARG A 150 20.51 -4.24 7.27
N MET A 151 19.25 -3.76 7.25
CA MET A 151 18.95 -2.35 6.97
C MET A 151 18.52 -1.55 8.20
N THR A 152 18.06 -2.19 9.29
CA THR A 152 17.71 -1.47 10.53
C THR A 152 18.90 -0.71 11.15
N PRO A 153 20.15 -1.22 11.13
CA PRO A 153 21.29 -0.46 11.62
C PRO A 153 21.53 0.88 10.91
N TYR A 154 21.01 1.02 9.69
CA TYR A 154 21.06 2.25 8.89
C TYR A 154 19.74 3.06 8.96
N GLY A 155 18.95 2.86 10.00
CA GLY A 155 17.77 3.67 10.30
C GLY A 155 16.50 3.29 9.54
N MET A 156 16.48 2.24 8.69
CA MET A 156 15.25 1.80 8.03
C MET A 156 14.25 1.20 9.03
N ARG A 157 12.99 1.61 8.95
CA ARG A 157 11.90 1.16 9.85
C ARG A 157 11.10 0.04 9.19
N ILE A 158 11.46 -1.22 9.47
CA ILE A 158 10.90 -2.39 8.81
C ILE A 158 10.09 -3.24 9.78
N THR A 159 8.81 -3.47 9.45
CA THR A 159 7.88 -4.37 10.15
C THR A 159 7.68 -5.62 9.30
N LEU A 160 7.75 -6.80 9.91
CA LEU A 160 7.58 -8.07 9.21
C LEU A 160 6.10 -8.43 9.08
N ALA A 161 5.69 -8.89 7.89
CA ALA A 161 4.35 -9.41 7.57
C ALA A 161 4.36 -10.91 7.22
N GLY A 162 5.40 -11.63 7.61
CA GLY A 162 5.55 -13.06 7.39
C GLY A 162 6.36 -13.41 6.13
N GLU A 163 6.43 -14.71 5.86
CA GLU A 163 7.33 -15.27 4.82
C GLU A 163 6.69 -15.40 3.44
N LYS A 164 5.39 -15.13 3.31
CA LYS A 164 4.69 -15.24 2.03
C LYS A 164 4.93 -14.00 1.17
N ALA A 165 5.49 -14.19 -0.02
CA ALA A 165 5.59 -13.13 -1.01
C ALA A 165 4.20 -12.54 -1.32
N GLY A 166 4.12 -11.22 -1.46
CA GLY A 166 2.87 -10.49 -1.73
C GLY A 166 2.06 -10.11 -0.48
N ALA A 167 2.40 -10.61 0.72
CA ALA A 167 1.64 -10.25 1.92
C ALA A 167 1.79 -8.77 2.31
N ALA A 168 2.99 -8.20 2.19
CA ALA A 168 3.24 -6.79 2.44
C ALA A 168 2.52 -5.88 1.43
N SER A 169 2.58 -6.23 0.15
CA SER A 169 1.84 -5.54 -0.91
C SER A 169 0.32 -5.64 -0.71
N ALA A 170 -0.19 -6.79 -0.25
CA ALA A 170 -1.61 -6.94 0.09
C ALA A 170 -2.02 -5.99 1.21
N ILE A 171 -1.25 -5.90 2.29
CA ILE A 171 -1.49 -4.97 3.40
C ILE A 171 -1.56 -3.52 2.88
N LYS A 172 -0.58 -3.11 2.06
CA LYS A 172 -0.55 -1.77 1.47
C LYS A 172 -1.79 -1.47 0.63
N LEU A 173 -2.17 -2.39 -0.27
CA LEU A 173 -3.30 -2.17 -1.19
C LEU A 173 -4.63 -2.21 -0.46
N VAL A 174 -4.84 -3.14 0.48
CA VAL A 174 -6.06 -3.19 1.30
C VAL A 174 -6.19 -1.91 2.13
N ARG A 175 -5.09 -1.45 2.77
CA ARG A 175 -5.09 -0.17 3.48
C ARG A 175 -5.41 1.00 2.54
N SER A 176 -4.93 0.96 1.31
CA SER A 176 -5.19 2.00 0.29
C SER A 176 -6.67 2.09 -0.09
N ILE A 177 -7.41 0.97 -0.12
CA ILE A 177 -8.88 0.97 -0.34
C ILE A 177 -9.54 1.87 0.70
N PHE A 178 -9.24 1.66 1.99
CA PHE A 178 -9.81 2.44 3.07
C PHE A 178 -9.42 3.92 2.98
N MET A 179 -8.11 4.21 2.93
CA MET A 179 -7.62 5.59 2.99
C MET A 179 -8.11 6.47 1.82
N LYS A 180 -8.14 5.90 0.61
CA LYS A 180 -8.62 6.64 -0.58
C LYS A 180 -10.15 6.72 -0.60
N GLY A 181 -10.82 5.66 -0.17
CA GLY A 181 -12.28 5.67 -0.05
C GLY A 181 -12.77 6.70 0.96
N VAL A 182 -12.14 6.76 2.13
CA VAL A 182 -12.47 7.78 3.15
C VAL A 182 -12.19 9.18 2.64
N ALA A 183 -11.06 9.40 1.95
CA ALA A 183 -10.75 10.72 1.39
C ALA A 183 -11.80 11.17 0.36
N ALA A 184 -12.23 10.29 -0.55
CA ALA A 184 -13.28 10.58 -1.51
C ALA A 184 -14.64 10.86 -0.83
N LEU A 185 -14.98 10.06 0.20
CA LEU A 185 -16.19 10.28 1.01
C LEU A 185 -16.15 11.63 1.74
N MET A 186 -15.01 12.02 2.29
CA MET A 186 -14.84 13.32 2.95
C MET A 186 -15.03 14.48 1.96
N ILE A 187 -14.56 14.34 0.71
CA ILE A 187 -14.75 15.36 -0.33
C ILE A 187 -16.25 15.52 -0.61
N GLU A 188 -16.98 14.44 -0.92
CA GLU A 188 -18.42 14.48 -1.20
C GLU A 188 -19.21 15.05 -0.01
N MET A 189 -18.86 14.66 1.22
CA MET A 189 -19.45 15.20 2.45
C MET A 189 -19.22 16.70 2.58
N LEU A 190 -18.00 17.20 2.33
CA LEU A 190 -17.66 18.63 2.43
C LEU A 190 -18.34 19.44 1.35
N GLU A 191 -18.46 18.95 0.13
CA GLU A 191 -19.22 19.60 -0.94
C GLU A 191 -20.69 19.77 -0.52
N ALA A 192 -21.30 18.72 0.08
CA ALA A 192 -22.66 18.80 0.61
C ALA A 192 -22.77 19.80 1.77
N ALA A 193 -21.87 19.71 2.77
CA ALA A 193 -21.89 20.59 3.93
C ALA A 193 -21.80 22.07 3.51
N THR A 194 -20.89 22.38 2.58
CA THR A 194 -20.72 23.75 2.04
C THR A 194 -21.98 24.21 1.29
N ALA A 195 -22.60 23.36 0.48
CA ALA A 195 -23.81 23.73 -0.25
C ALA A 195 -25.04 23.99 0.65
N TYR A 196 -25.00 23.47 1.89
CA TYR A 196 -26.03 23.72 2.92
C TYR A 196 -25.59 24.71 4.00
N GLY A 197 -24.34 25.16 4.02
CA GLY A 197 -23.79 26.12 5.01
C GLY A 197 -23.72 25.55 6.43
N VAL A 198 -23.31 24.28 6.58
CA VAL A 198 -23.30 23.54 7.86
C VAL A 198 -21.95 22.84 8.12
N GLU A 199 -20.87 23.34 7.55
CA GLU A 199 -19.54 22.69 7.58
C GLU A 199 -19.03 22.50 9.00
N GLU A 200 -19.08 23.55 9.80
CA GLU A 200 -18.54 23.53 11.17
C GLU A 200 -19.33 22.58 12.09
N GLU A 201 -20.64 22.57 11.96
CA GLU A 201 -21.52 21.68 12.73
C GLU A 201 -21.29 20.22 12.37
N VAL A 202 -21.13 19.90 11.07
CA VAL A 202 -20.86 18.54 10.61
C VAL A 202 -19.49 18.09 11.10
N ILE A 203 -18.44 18.90 10.95
CA ILE A 203 -17.08 18.57 11.40
C ILE A 203 -17.07 18.36 12.90
N ALA A 204 -17.68 19.26 13.69
CA ALA A 204 -17.73 19.15 15.13
C ALA A 204 -18.50 17.91 15.61
N SER A 205 -19.59 17.56 14.92
CA SER A 205 -20.40 16.36 15.24
C SER A 205 -19.64 15.07 14.93
N LEU A 206 -18.95 15.03 13.79
CA LEU A 206 -18.11 13.87 13.43
C LEU A 206 -16.92 13.72 14.37
N GLY A 207 -16.26 14.83 14.75
CA GLY A 207 -15.18 14.82 15.74
C GLY A 207 -15.63 14.20 17.04
N LYS A 208 -16.78 14.64 17.59
CA LYS A 208 -17.36 14.03 18.83
C LYS A 208 -17.63 12.53 18.69
N SER A 209 -17.95 12.05 17.49
CA SER A 209 -18.28 10.64 17.22
C SER A 209 -17.05 9.77 16.97
N MET A 210 -15.94 10.36 16.53
CA MET A 210 -14.75 9.64 16.03
C MET A 210 -13.53 9.82 16.94
N ASP A 211 -13.36 11.01 17.55
CA ASP A 211 -12.16 11.30 18.34
C ASP A 211 -12.13 10.53 19.67
N GLY A 212 -10.93 10.24 20.15
CA GLY A 212 -10.71 9.57 21.43
C GLY A 212 -11.06 8.07 21.45
N THR A 213 -11.51 7.50 20.33
CA THR A 213 -11.85 6.08 20.23
C THR A 213 -10.88 5.35 19.30
N ALA A 214 -10.38 4.20 19.73
CA ALA A 214 -9.45 3.39 18.90
C ALA A 214 -10.11 2.97 17.59
N PHE A 215 -9.33 2.99 16.50
CA PHE A 215 -9.80 2.60 15.18
C PHE A 215 -10.47 1.21 15.13
N ALA A 216 -9.92 0.22 15.86
CA ALA A 216 -10.49 -1.12 15.95
C ALA A 216 -11.92 -1.11 16.53
N SER A 217 -12.19 -0.25 17.53
CA SER A 217 -13.53 -0.10 18.12
C SER A 217 -14.52 0.55 17.15
N HIS A 218 -14.07 1.54 16.37
CA HIS A 218 -14.89 2.09 15.29
C HIS A 218 -15.20 1.05 14.22
N LEU A 219 -14.20 0.27 13.81
CA LEU A 219 -14.35 -0.80 12.83
C LEU A 219 -15.43 -1.79 13.30
N ASP A 220 -15.34 -2.28 14.54
CA ASP A 220 -16.32 -3.21 15.10
C ASP A 220 -17.72 -2.60 15.14
N ARG A 221 -17.85 -1.41 15.72
CA ARG A 221 -19.14 -0.71 15.83
C ARG A 221 -19.81 -0.47 14.47
N LEU A 222 -19.05 0.05 13.50
CA LEU A 222 -19.59 0.41 12.19
C LEU A 222 -19.93 -0.83 11.36
N VAL A 223 -19.07 -1.86 11.33
CA VAL A 223 -19.31 -3.07 10.55
C VAL A 223 -20.47 -3.88 11.13
N LYS A 224 -20.48 -4.13 12.44
CA LYS A 224 -21.58 -4.84 13.10
C LYS A 224 -22.91 -4.11 12.92
N GLY A 225 -22.93 -2.81 13.22
CA GLY A 225 -24.16 -2.01 13.10
C GLY A 225 -24.66 -1.93 11.65
N THR A 226 -23.78 -1.90 10.66
CA THR A 226 -24.21 -1.90 9.26
C THR A 226 -24.72 -3.27 8.84
N GLY A 227 -24.08 -4.37 9.26
CA GLY A 227 -24.58 -5.71 8.99
C GLY A 227 -25.98 -5.93 9.54
N ILE A 228 -26.21 -5.69 10.82
CA ILE A 228 -27.49 -5.92 11.50
C ILE A 228 -28.60 -5.00 10.97
N HIS A 229 -28.29 -3.73 10.65
CA HIS A 229 -29.28 -2.72 10.27
C HIS A 229 -29.20 -2.29 8.80
N CYS A 230 -28.73 -3.18 7.90
CA CYS A 230 -28.47 -2.85 6.50
C CYS A 230 -29.69 -2.24 5.79
N THR A 231 -30.88 -2.83 5.91
CA THR A 231 -32.10 -2.35 5.26
C THR A 231 -32.45 -0.92 5.69
N ARG A 232 -32.43 -0.66 7.01
CA ARG A 232 -32.72 0.68 7.54
C ARG A 232 -31.69 1.70 7.07
N ARG A 233 -30.39 1.37 7.15
CA ARG A 233 -29.31 2.26 6.71
C ARG A 233 -29.34 2.54 5.21
N ALA A 234 -29.67 1.55 4.39
CA ALA A 234 -29.86 1.75 2.95
C ALA A 234 -31.04 2.70 2.65
N ALA A 235 -32.13 2.58 3.42
CA ALA A 235 -33.28 3.49 3.30
C ALA A 235 -32.91 4.93 3.72
N GLU A 236 -32.13 5.12 4.80
CA GLU A 236 -31.64 6.43 5.23
C GLU A 236 -30.77 7.11 4.14
N LEU A 237 -29.95 6.35 3.42
CA LEU A 237 -29.10 6.87 2.34
C LEU A 237 -29.91 7.36 1.12
N LYS A 238 -31.19 6.95 0.94
CA LYS A 238 -32.06 7.55 -0.10
C LYS A 238 -32.30 9.04 0.15
N GLY A 239 -32.48 9.42 1.42
CA GLY A 239 -32.60 10.83 1.81
C GLY A 239 -31.32 11.63 1.52
N SER A 240 -30.17 11.03 1.82
CA SER A 240 -28.86 11.66 1.52
C SER A 240 -28.65 11.85 0.00
N LEU A 241 -29.02 10.87 -0.83
CA LEU A 241 -28.97 10.97 -2.29
C LEU A 241 -29.88 12.09 -2.82
N GLN A 242 -31.10 12.19 -2.29
CA GLN A 242 -32.03 13.26 -2.67
C GLN A 242 -31.45 14.64 -2.30
N MET A 243 -30.88 14.79 -1.10
CA MET A 243 -30.25 16.01 -0.63
C MET A 243 -29.09 16.46 -1.54
N LEU A 244 -28.26 15.51 -2.00
CA LEU A 244 -27.19 15.80 -2.95
C LEU A 244 -27.74 16.21 -4.32
N ALA A 245 -28.77 15.50 -4.82
CA ALA A 245 -29.43 15.83 -6.09
C ALA A 245 -30.06 17.23 -6.08
N ASP A 246 -30.68 17.64 -4.98
CA ASP A 246 -31.30 18.96 -4.82
C ASP A 246 -30.29 20.13 -4.96
N LYS A 247 -29.00 19.84 -4.75
CA LYS A 247 -27.89 20.77 -4.89
C LYS A 247 -27.02 20.52 -6.14
N ASN A 248 -27.39 19.57 -7.00
CA ASN A 248 -26.64 19.14 -8.17
C ASN A 248 -25.19 18.68 -7.83
N ILE A 249 -25.02 18.02 -6.69
CA ILE A 249 -23.72 17.47 -6.25
C ILE A 249 -23.61 16.02 -6.72
N PRO A 250 -22.49 15.61 -7.36
CA PRO A 250 -22.23 14.21 -7.67
C PRO A 250 -22.26 13.34 -6.41
N ALA A 251 -22.98 12.21 -6.46
CA ALA A 251 -23.27 11.37 -5.30
C ALA A 251 -22.60 9.98 -5.39
N ASP A 252 -21.40 9.92 -5.96
CA ASP A 252 -20.71 8.66 -6.30
C ASP A 252 -20.47 7.80 -5.06
N MET A 253 -19.99 8.40 -3.98
CA MET A 253 -19.67 7.68 -2.75
C MET A 253 -20.91 7.28 -1.96
N THR A 254 -21.92 8.16 -1.86
CA THR A 254 -23.19 7.86 -1.20
C THR A 254 -23.97 6.79 -1.97
N ALA A 255 -23.98 6.84 -3.32
CA ALA A 255 -24.61 5.82 -4.15
C ALA A 255 -23.93 4.45 -4.01
N ALA A 256 -22.59 4.42 -4.03
CA ALA A 256 -21.81 3.20 -3.80
C ALA A 256 -22.01 2.64 -2.37
N ALA A 257 -22.06 3.49 -1.36
CA ALA A 257 -22.34 3.10 0.02
C ALA A 257 -23.74 2.48 0.15
N LYS A 258 -24.76 3.11 -0.45
CA LYS A 258 -26.12 2.56 -0.49
C LYS A 258 -26.15 1.20 -1.16
N HIS A 259 -25.62 1.08 -2.38
CA HIS A 259 -25.56 -0.18 -3.12
C HIS A 259 -24.87 -1.29 -2.30
N ARG A 260 -23.73 -0.96 -1.68
CA ARG A 260 -22.99 -1.92 -0.84
C ARG A 260 -23.79 -2.35 0.38
N THR A 261 -24.56 -1.43 1.00
CA THR A 261 -25.39 -1.71 2.18
C THR A 261 -26.59 -2.57 1.79
N GLU A 262 -27.26 -2.31 0.65
CA GLU A 262 -28.35 -3.14 0.11
C GLU A 262 -27.85 -4.57 -0.19
N ALA A 263 -26.66 -4.71 -0.76
CA ALA A 263 -26.09 -6.02 -1.05
C ALA A 263 -25.84 -6.89 0.20
N LEU A 264 -25.91 -6.33 1.40
CA LEU A 264 -25.82 -7.07 2.65
C LEU A 264 -27.15 -7.75 3.05
N GLU A 265 -28.28 -7.33 2.50
CA GLU A 265 -29.62 -7.86 2.86
C GLU A 265 -29.74 -9.35 2.59
N LYS A 266 -29.09 -9.85 1.54
CA LYS A 266 -29.08 -11.28 1.19
C LYS A 266 -28.51 -12.19 2.30
N TYR A 267 -27.68 -11.65 3.20
CA TYR A 267 -27.08 -12.42 4.29
C TYR A 267 -27.98 -12.53 5.53
N GLU A 268 -29.11 -11.82 5.57
CA GLU A 268 -30.10 -11.86 6.66
C GLU A 268 -29.50 -11.74 8.07
N PHE A 269 -28.49 -10.91 8.25
CA PHE A 269 -27.73 -10.80 9.52
C PHE A 269 -28.61 -10.57 10.74
N ALA A 270 -29.67 -9.74 10.62
CA ALA A 270 -30.59 -9.49 11.72
C ALA A 270 -31.29 -10.77 12.21
N LYS A 271 -31.63 -11.70 11.29
CA LYS A 271 -32.20 -12.99 11.67
C LYS A 271 -31.17 -13.96 12.23
N ARG A 272 -29.97 -13.99 11.65
CA ARG A 272 -28.89 -14.89 12.08
C ARG A 272 -28.37 -14.59 13.48
N PHE A 273 -28.38 -13.34 13.86
CA PHE A 273 -27.86 -12.86 15.15
C PHE A 273 -28.96 -12.48 16.16
N VAL A 274 -30.16 -13.09 16.07
CA VAL A 274 -31.27 -12.85 17.00
C VAL A 274 -30.91 -13.36 18.41
N GLU A 275 -30.42 -14.60 18.52
CA GLU A 275 -30.13 -15.24 19.80
C GLU A 275 -28.83 -14.77 20.42
N LYS A 276 -27.83 -14.52 19.60
CA LYS A 276 -26.50 -14.04 20.02
C LYS A 276 -26.00 -12.95 19.07
N GLN A 277 -25.83 -11.77 19.63
CA GLN A 277 -25.27 -10.63 18.88
C GLN A 277 -23.83 -10.92 18.42
N PRO A 278 -23.40 -10.39 17.25
CA PRO A 278 -22.03 -10.58 16.80
C PRO A 278 -21.03 -9.94 17.77
N GLU A 279 -19.97 -10.66 18.09
CA GLU A 279 -18.93 -10.17 19.02
C GLU A 279 -18.06 -9.11 18.35
N GLY A 280 -17.74 -9.28 17.06
CA GLY A 280 -16.92 -8.36 16.31
C GLY A 280 -17.22 -8.35 14.81
N TRP A 281 -16.47 -7.54 14.07
CA TRP A 281 -16.56 -7.48 12.61
C TRP A 281 -16.30 -8.82 11.94
N ARG A 282 -15.52 -9.71 12.62
CA ARG A 282 -15.16 -11.03 12.08
C ARG A 282 -16.38 -11.92 11.86
N ASP A 283 -17.40 -11.81 12.70
CA ASP A 283 -18.62 -12.60 12.56
C ASP A 283 -19.38 -12.20 11.29
N ILE A 284 -19.48 -10.89 11.04
CA ILE A 284 -20.11 -10.37 9.81
C ILE A 284 -19.37 -10.83 8.55
N ILE A 285 -18.05 -10.62 8.53
CA ILE A 285 -17.22 -11.01 7.37
C ILE A 285 -17.13 -12.53 7.22
N GLY A 286 -17.17 -13.29 8.33
CA GLY A 286 -17.20 -14.76 8.32
C GLY A 286 -18.41 -15.32 7.58
N VAL A 287 -19.61 -14.79 7.87
CA VAL A 287 -20.85 -15.15 7.14
C VAL A 287 -20.74 -14.85 5.66
N MET A 288 -20.28 -13.64 5.32
CA MET A 288 -20.14 -13.21 3.92
C MET A 288 -19.18 -14.13 3.14
N ARG A 289 -18.07 -14.53 3.75
CA ARG A 289 -17.10 -15.44 3.12
C ARG A 289 -17.65 -16.85 2.93
N ALA A 290 -18.34 -17.38 3.92
CA ALA A 290 -18.92 -18.72 3.86
C ALA A 290 -19.96 -18.85 2.72
N GLU A 291 -20.70 -17.78 2.41
CA GLU A 291 -21.71 -17.80 1.34
C GLU A 291 -21.13 -17.47 -0.05
N ASN A 292 -20.03 -16.73 -0.13
CA ASN A 292 -19.37 -16.46 -1.42
C ASN A 292 -18.51 -17.63 -1.93
N VAL A 293 -18.28 -18.66 -1.12
CA VAL A 293 -17.54 -19.89 -1.50
C VAL A 293 -18.50 -20.99 -2.01
N ARG A 294 -19.81 -20.81 -1.83
CA ARG A 294 -20.88 -21.67 -2.38
C ARG A 294 -21.34 -21.17 -3.74
#